data_09513d7f398aa8140ec860d891f7bd83
#
_entry.id   09513d7f398aa8140ec860d891f7bd83
#
_cell.length_a   1.000
_cell.length_b   1.000
_cell.length_c   1.000
_cell.angle_alpha   90.00
_cell.angle_beta   90.00
_cell.angle_gamma   90.00
#
_symmetry.space_group_name_H-M   'P 1'
#
loop_
_entity.id
_entity.type
_entity.pdbx_description
1 polymer ?
#
loop_
_entity_poly.entity_id
_entity_poly.type
_entity_poly.pdbx_seq_one_letter_code
_entity_poly.pdbx_strand_id
1 'polypeptide(L)'
;MITDSGVDIEAPAGVVWEVFSDVERWPEWTASVTRLVALDGSGLAVGKRFEIKQPRMPKLVWEVTDVTPGASWTWVQRSPGGQTVARHDVIPQSDRRTRVQQQLDQRGPLGSVVGFLMRGMTRRYLELEAAGLKARSEQRRVDGPNA
;
A
#
# COMPACT_ATOMS: atom_id res chain seq x y z
N MET A 1 7.67 15.83 -2.20
CA MET A 1 8.50 14.88 -2.96
C MET A 1 7.66 13.68 -3.34
N ILE A 2 7.65 13.32 -4.60
CA ILE A 2 6.84 12.22 -5.13
C ILE A 2 7.74 11.02 -5.41
N THR A 3 7.32 9.84 -4.96
CA THR A 3 7.99 8.57 -5.25
C THR A 3 6.97 7.61 -5.83
N ASP A 4 7.27 7.04 -7.00
CA ASP A 4 6.40 6.09 -7.68
C ASP A 4 7.00 4.70 -7.68
N SER A 5 6.13 3.70 -7.67
CA SER A 5 6.49 2.30 -7.84
C SER A 5 5.42 1.59 -8.65
N GLY A 6 5.81 0.66 -9.49
CA GLY A 6 4.88 -0.14 -10.26
C GLY A 6 5.37 -1.57 -10.44
N VAL A 7 4.44 -2.50 -10.56
CA VAL A 7 4.74 -3.91 -10.79
C VAL A 7 3.66 -4.54 -11.65
N ASP A 8 4.06 -5.42 -12.54
CA ASP A 8 3.14 -6.26 -13.31
C ASP A 8 2.97 -7.60 -12.60
N ILE A 9 1.72 -8.00 -12.41
CA ILE A 9 1.35 -9.20 -11.68
C ILE A 9 0.58 -10.13 -12.61
N GLU A 10 1.00 -11.39 -12.67
CA GLU A 10 0.35 -12.43 -13.49
C GLU A 10 -0.83 -13.03 -12.72
N ALA A 11 -1.83 -12.18 -12.46
CA ALA A 11 -3.07 -12.55 -11.79
C ALA A 11 -4.20 -11.58 -12.21
N PRO A 12 -5.46 -12.03 -12.16
CA PRO A 12 -6.61 -11.17 -12.43
C PRO A 12 -6.71 -10.01 -11.43
N ALA A 13 -7.24 -8.87 -11.87
CA ALA A 13 -7.38 -7.68 -11.03
C ALA A 13 -8.18 -7.93 -9.75
N GLY A 14 -9.20 -8.77 -9.79
CA GLY A 14 -9.98 -9.12 -8.61
C GLY A 14 -9.17 -9.84 -7.54
N VAL A 15 -8.29 -10.74 -7.94
CA VAL A 15 -7.37 -11.45 -7.02
C VAL A 15 -6.38 -10.47 -6.40
N VAL A 16 -5.79 -9.60 -7.23
CA VAL A 16 -4.83 -8.59 -6.75
C VAL A 16 -5.50 -7.62 -5.78
N TRP A 17 -6.71 -7.16 -6.11
CA TRP A 17 -7.47 -6.27 -5.22
C TRP A 17 -7.74 -6.91 -3.86
N GLU A 18 -8.18 -8.16 -3.83
CA GLU A 18 -8.45 -8.88 -2.57
C GLU A 18 -7.21 -8.95 -1.67
N VAL A 19 -6.06 -9.23 -2.24
CA VAL A 19 -4.80 -9.27 -1.47
C VAL A 19 -4.39 -7.88 -1.02
N PHE A 20 -4.42 -6.92 -1.92
CA PHE A 20 -3.92 -5.56 -1.69
C PHE A 20 -4.80 -4.77 -0.72
N SER A 21 -6.11 -4.87 -0.85
CA SER A 21 -7.06 -4.13 -0.01
C SER A 21 -7.24 -4.74 1.39
N ASP A 22 -6.84 -5.97 1.60
CA ASP A 22 -6.84 -6.61 2.91
C ASP A 22 -5.59 -6.19 3.70
N VAL A 23 -5.55 -4.92 4.07
CA VAL A 23 -4.35 -4.27 4.60
C VAL A 23 -3.90 -4.84 5.95
N GLU A 24 -4.80 -5.39 6.73
CA GLU A 24 -4.46 -6.00 8.02
C GLU A 24 -3.56 -7.24 7.86
N ARG A 25 -3.55 -7.86 6.69
CA ARG A 25 -2.69 -9.01 6.38
C ARG A 25 -1.40 -8.65 5.66
N TRP A 26 -1.12 -7.37 5.44
CA TRP A 26 0.13 -6.96 4.78
C TRP A 26 1.39 -7.54 5.43
N PRO A 27 1.49 -7.65 6.76
CA PRO A 27 2.69 -8.27 7.36
C PRO A 27 2.95 -9.71 6.93
N GLU A 28 1.94 -10.41 6.40
CA GLU A 28 2.10 -11.79 5.93
C GLU A 28 2.89 -11.89 4.62
N TRP A 29 2.88 -10.84 3.81
CA TRP A 29 3.51 -10.88 2.48
C TRP A 29 4.49 -9.74 2.20
N THR A 30 4.62 -8.75 3.06
CA THR A 30 5.64 -7.71 2.89
C THR A 30 6.40 -7.43 4.19
N ALA A 31 7.74 -7.45 4.08
CA ALA A 31 8.62 -7.13 5.19
C ALA A 31 8.68 -5.61 5.48
N SER A 32 8.08 -4.78 4.61
CA SER A 32 7.99 -3.34 4.82
C SER A 32 7.06 -2.96 5.97
N VAL A 33 6.18 -3.86 6.39
CA VAL A 33 5.22 -3.64 7.47
C VAL A 33 5.41 -4.71 8.54
N THR A 34 5.82 -4.29 9.74
CA THR A 34 6.00 -5.19 10.88
C THR A 34 4.66 -5.50 11.54
N ARG A 35 3.80 -4.50 11.66
CA ARG A 35 2.49 -4.61 12.30
C ARG A 35 1.52 -3.59 11.71
N LEU A 36 0.28 -3.99 11.51
CA LEU A 36 -0.80 -3.12 11.06
C LEU A 36 -2.06 -3.42 11.87
N VAL A 37 -2.63 -2.39 12.48
CA VAL A 37 -3.80 -2.50 13.37
C VAL A 37 -4.91 -1.58 12.88
N ALA A 38 -6.10 -2.14 12.67
CA ALA A 38 -7.30 -1.35 12.38
C ALA A 38 -7.79 -0.67 13.66
N LEU A 39 -7.90 0.66 13.65
CA LEU A 39 -8.34 1.44 14.80
C LEU A 39 -9.85 1.64 14.85
N ASP A 40 -10.53 1.52 13.73
CA ASP A 40 -11.96 1.80 13.58
C ASP A 40 -12.74 0.60 13.02
N GLY A 41 -12.25 -0.61 13.27
CA GLY A 41 -12.82 -1.85 12.76
C GLY A 41 -12.19 -2.31 11.45
N SER A 42 -12.40 -3.58 11.11
CA SER A 42 -11.83 -4.21 9.93
C SER A 42 -12.40 -3.65 8.63
N GLY A 43 -11.61 -3.76 7.57
CA GLY A 43 -12.00 -3.39 6.23
C GLY A 43 -11.59 -1.98 5.83
N LEU A 44 -11.41 -1.81 4.53
CA LEU A 44 -10.95 -0.57 3.92
C LEU A 44 -12.16 0.28 3.54
N ALA A 45 -12.34 1.43 4.18
CA ALA A 45 -13.41 2.37 3.88
C ALA A 45 -12.97 3.79 4.24
N VAL A 46 -13.56 4.78 3.55
CA VAL A 46 -13.27 6.20 3.80
C VAL A 46 -13.50 6.55 5.27
N GLY A 47 -12.55 7.28 5.86
CA GLY A 47 -12.57 7.69 7.26
C GLY A 47 -11.96 6.70 8.24
N LYS A 48 -11.74 5.46 7.84
CA LYS A 48 -11.10 4.48 8.71
C LYS A 48 -9.61 4.73 8.85
N ARG A 49 -9.09 4.49 10.06
CA ARG A 49 -7.69 4.72 10.41
C ARG A 49 -7.01 3.41 10.73
N PHE A 50 -5.74 3.35 10.34
CA PHE A 50 -4.87 2.20 10.57
C PHE A 50 -3.56 2.67 11.20
N GLU A 51 -3.12 1.97 12.23
CA GLU A 51 -1.80 2.21 12.82
C GLU A 51 -0.81 1.25 12.19
N ILE A 52 0.24 1.79 11.59
CA ILE A 52 1.24 1.02 10.86
C ILE A 52 2.60 1.18 11.50
N LYS A 53 3.26 0.06 11.80
CA LYS A 53 4.66 0.02 12.22
C LYS A 53 5.51 -0.55 11.10
N GLN A 54 6.46 0.25 10.63
CA GLN A 54 7.47 -0.15 9.66
C GLN A 54 8.84 -0.21 10.32
N PRO A 55 9.78 -1.06 9.83
CA PRO A 55 11.13 -1.10 10.40
C PRO A 55 11.79 0.28 10.37
N ARG A 56 12.46 0.65 11.46
CA ARG A 56 13.18 1.92 11.61
C ARG A 56 12.28 3.18 11.59
N MET A 57 10.98 2.99 11.70
CA MET A 57 10.01 4.09 11.71
C MET A 57 9.21 4.03 13.01
N PRO A 58 8.75 5.18 13.53
CA PRO A 58 7.77 5.17 14.61
C PRO A 58 6.44 4.62 14.09
N LYS A 59 5.54 4.27 15.00
CA LYS A 59 4.15 3.95 14.64
C LYS A 59 3.50 5.20 14.06
N LEU A 60 2.86 5.05 12.91
CA LEU A 60 2.17 6.14 12.22
C LEU A 60 0.71 5.75 11.98
N VAL A 61 -0.17 6.74 12.05
CA VAL A 61 -1.60 6.54 11.77
C VAL A 61 -1.93 7.04 10.37
N TRP A 62 -2.56 6.18 9.59
CA TRP A 62 -3.00 6.47 8.23
C TRP A 62 -4.52 6.46 8.18
N GLU A 63 -5.11 7.48 7.58
CA GLU A 63 -6.54 7.59 7.40
C GLU A 63 -6.90 7.42 5.92
N VAL A 64 -7.87 6.56 5.64
CA VAL A 64 -8.37 6.36 4.28
C VAL A 64 -9.21 7.56 3.86
N THR A 65 -8.84 8.19 2.76
CA THR A 65 -9.55 9.37 2.23
C THR A 65 -10.38 9.06 1.00
N ASP A 66 -10.00 8.07 0.21
CA ASP A 66 -10.69 7.68 -1.01
C ASP A 66 -10.64 6.18 -1.21
N VAL A 67 -11.73 5.61 -1.68
CA VAL A 67 -11.80 4.20 -2.09
C VAL A 67 -12.68 4.09 -3.34
N THR A 68 -12.13 3.51 -4.40
CA THR A 68 -12.90 3.03 -5.54
C THR A 68 -12.74 1.52 -5.55
N PRO A 69 -13.74 0.76 -5.07
CA PRO A 69 -13.62 -0.69 -4.90
C PRO A 69 -13.16 -1.40 -6.17
N GLY A 70 -12.17 -2.27 -6.03
CA GLY A 70 -11.59 -3.01 -7.13
C GLY A 70 -10.56 -2.23 -7.96
N ALA A 71 -10.43 -0.92 -7.77
CA ALA A 71 -9.59 -0.06 -8.61
C ALA A 71 -8.52 0.72 -7.85
N SER A 72 -8.86 1.37 -6.75
CA SER A 72 -7.89 2.23 -6.05
C SER A 72 -8.29 2.58 -4.63
N TRP A 73 -7.31 2.97 -3.82
CA TRP A 73 -7.55 3.71 -2.59
C TRP A 73 -6.40 4.65 -2.28
N THR A 74 -6.70 5.64 -1.45
CA THR A 74 -5.73 6.61 -0.95
C THR A 74 -5.85 6.69 0.55
N TRP A 75 -4.74 6.74 1.23
CA TRP A 75 -4.68 7.09 2.64
C TRP A 75 -3.62 8.16 2.91
N VAL A 76 -3.78 8.86 4.02
CA VAL A 76 -2.96 10.01 4.37
C VAL A 76 -2.44 9.87 5.80
N GLN A 77 -1.15 10.12 5.97
CA GLN A 77 -0.51 10.22 7.27
C GLN A 77 -0.17 11.69 7.50
N ARG A 78 -0.59 12.23 8.64
CA ARG A 78 -0.36 13.62 9.01
C ARG A 78 0.60 13.72 10.19
N SER A 79 1.60 14.61 10.06
CA SER A 79 2.57 14.91 11.10
C SER A 79 2.77 16.43 11.18
N PRO A 80 3.26 16.97 12.32
CA PRO A 80 3.58 18.38 12.39
C PRO A 80 4.54 18.80 11.27
N GLY A 81 4.15 19.78 10.48
CA GLY A 81 4.97 20.31 9.38
C GLY A 81 4.94 19.51 8.09
N GLY A 82 4.13 18.45 7.99
CA GLY A 82 4.05 17.67 6.77
C GLY A 82 2.97 16.62 6.76
N GLN A 83 2.72 16.08 5.58
CA GLN A 83 1.83 14.93 5.41
C GLN A 83 2.32 14.06 4.26
N THR A 84 1.97 12.78 4.31
CA THR A 84 2.23 11.82 3.24
C THR A 84 0.92 11.32 2.68
N VAL A 85 0.74 11.45 1.38
CA VAL A 85 -0.42 10.92 0.66
C VAL A 85 0.04 9.69 -0.11
N ALA A 86 -0.55 8.55 0.17
CA ALA A 86 -0.21 7.30 -0.51
C ALA A 86 -1.40 6.81 -1.33
N ARG A 87 -1.21 6.77 -2.64
CA ARG A 87 -2.21 6.29 -3.60
C ARG A 87 -1.84 4.90 -4.10
N HIS A 88 -2.85 4.05 -4.22
CA HIS A 88 -2.72 2.65 -4.66
C HIS A 88 -3.70 2.39 -5.79
N ASP A 89 -3.18 2.01 -6.96
CA ASP A 89 -4.00 1.74 -8.14
C ASP A 89 -3.83 0.29 -8.59
N VAL A 90 -4.94 -0.36 -8.89
CA VAL A 90 -5.00 -1.71 -9.46
C VAL A 90 -5.57 -1.58 -10.87
N ILE A 91 -4.75 -1.82 -11.88
CA ILE A 91 -5.06 -1.54 -13.28
C ILE A 91 -5.08 -2.85 -14.06
N PRO A 92 -6.28 -3.34 -14.46
CA PRO A 92 -6.36 -4.53 -15.29
C PRO A 92 -5.69 -4.29 -16.65
N GLN A 93 -4.85 -5.23 -17.08
CA GLN A 93 -4.26 -5.19 -18.43
C GLN A 93 -4.88 -6.26 -19.34
N SER A 94 -5.28 -7.39 -18.73
CA SER A 94 -6.00 -8.47 -19.37
C SER A 94 -6.74 -9.26 -18.28
N ASP A 95 -7.42 -10.33 -18.67
CA ASP A 95 -8.09 -11.23 -17.71
C ASP A 95 -7.13 -11.94 -16.76
N ARG A 96 -5.84 -11.94 -17.08
CA ARG A 96 -4.79 -12.69 -16.35
C ARG A 96 -3.65 -11.84 -15.88
N ARG A 97 -3.64 -10.55 -16.21
CA ARG A 97 -2.52 -9.67 -15.89
C ARG A 97 -3.02 -8.33 -15.38
N THR A 98 -2.36 -7.87 -14.32
CA THR A 98 -2.72 -6.62 -13.63
C THR A 98 -1.46 -5.81 -13.38
N ARG A 99 -1.55 -4.50 -13.56
CA ARG A 99 -0.52 -3.58 -13.13
C ARG A 99 -0.94 -2.92 -11.83
N VAL A 100 -0.04 -2.90 -10.86
CA VAL A 100 -0.23 -2.16 -9.62
C VAL A 100 0.73 -0.97 -9.63
N GLN A 101 0.18 0.21 -9.32
CA GLN A 101 0.95 1.44 -9.20
C GLN A 101 0.76 1.99 -7.79
N GLN A 102 1.86 2.42 -7.18
CA GLN A 102 1.84 3.10 -5.90
C GLN A 102 2.53 4.46 -6.06
N GLN A 103 1.95 5.49 -5.47
CA GLN A 103 2.53 6.82 -5.44
C GLN A 103 2.53 7.34 -4.02
N LEU A 104 3.70 7.73 -3.54
CA LEU A 104 3.87 8.42 -2.27
C LEU A 104 4.17 9.89 -2.55
N ASP A 105 3.36 10.79 -1.99
CA ASP A 105 3.54 12.23 -2.11
C ASP A 105 3.77 12.81 -0.71
N GLN A 106 5.01 13.16 -0.41
CA GLN A 106 5.41 13.75 0.87
C GLN A 106 5.39 15.26 0.75
N ARG A 107 4.42 15.89 1.41
CA ARG A 107 4.08 17.32 1.29
C ARG A 107 4.45 18.10 2.54
N GLY A 108 4.54 19.43 2.37
CA GLY A 108 4.85 20.37 3.43
C GLY A 108 6.35 20.59 3.64
N PRO A 109 6.76 21.63 4.40
CA PRO A 109 8.18 21.96 4.58
C PRO A 109 9.00 20.81 5.17
N LEU A 110 8.51 20.18 6.24
CA LEU A 110 9.20 19.05 6.86
C LEU A 110 8.97 17.75 6.10
N GLY A 111 7.79 17.54 5.52
CA GLY A 111 7.49 16.37 4.71
C GLY A 111 8.42 16.23 3.51
N SER A 112 8.68 17.32 2.82
CA SER A 112 9.58 17.33 1.66
C SER A 112 11.04 17.06 2.06
N VAL A 113 11.50 17.65 3.15
CA VAL A 113 12.87 17.43 3.66
C VAL A 113 13.05 15.98 4.12
N VAL A 114 12.12 15.47 4.93
CA VAL A 114 12.16 14.08 5.40
C VAL A 114 12.07 13.12 4.23
N GLY A 115 11.19 13.39 3.26
CA GLY A 115 11.06 12.58 2.06
C GLY A 115 12.36 12.49 1.26
N PHE A 116 13.06 13.60 1.11
CA PHE A 116 14.37 13.62 0.44
C PHE A 116 15.43 12.80 1.21
N LEU A 117 15.52 12.99 2.53
CA LEU A 117 16.49 12.29 3.36
C LEU A 117 16.22 10.78 3.44
N MET A 118 14.95 10.38 3.38
CA MET A 118 14.54 8.99 3.54
C MET A 118 14.18 8.31 2.20
N ARG A 119 14.51 8.92 1.08
CA ARG A 119 14.10 8.40 -0.24
C ARG A 119 14.56 6.97 -0.52
N GLY A 120 15.74 6.60 -0.07
CA GLY A 120 16.25 5.23 -0.23
C GLY A 120 15.42 4.20 0.54
N MET A 121 15.07 4.51 1.76
CA MET A 121 14.22 3.65 2.61
C MET A 121 12.79 3.58 2.05
N THR A 122 12.24 4.70 1.61
CA THR A 122 10.90 4.75 0.99
C THR A 122 10.85 3.86 -0.25
N ARG A 123 11.83 3.96 -1.14
CA ARG A 123 11.93 3.10 -2.32
C ARG A 123 12.03 1.63 -1.94
N ARG A 124 12.84 1.32 -0.93
CA ARG A 124 13.00 -0.05 -0.46
C ARG A 124 11.69 -0.63 0.05
N TYR A 125 10.92 0.15 0.80
CA TYR A 125 9.61 -0.29 1.29
C TYR A 125 8.63 -0.54 0.13
N LEU A 126 8.58 0.37 -0.84
CA LEU A 126 7.72 0.20 -2.02
C LEU A 126 8.13 -1.03 -2.86
N GLU A 127 9.42 -1.28 -2.99
CA GLU A 127 9.92 -2.48 -3.68
C GLU A 127 9.52 -3.77 -2.95
N LEU A 128 9.62 -3.80 -1.62
CA LEU A 128 9.20 -4.93 -0.81
C LEU A 128 7.71 -5.18 -0.92
N GLU A 129 6.91 -4.13 -0.89
CA GLU A 129 5.45 -4.22 -1.07
C GLU A 129 5.11 -4.75 -2.46
N ALA A 130 5.72 -4.21 -3.50
CA ALA A 130 5.50 -4.65 -4.87
C ALA A 130 5.85 -6.13 -5.06
N ALA A 131 7.03 -6.54 -4.61
CA ALA A 131 7.47 -7.92 -4.74
C ALA A 131 6.61 -8.89 -3.92
N GLY A 132 6.25 -8.52 -2.70
CA GLY A 132 5.40 -9.34 -1.84
C GLY A 132 3.99 -9.47 -2.38
N LEU A 133 3.41 -8.37 -2.85
CA LEU A 133 2.08 -8.37 -3.46
C LEU A 133 2.05 -9.26 -4.71
N LYS A 134 3.06 -9.15 -5.56
CA LYS A 134 3.19 -9.98 -6.75
C LYS A 134 3.23 -11.47 -6.37
N ALA A 135 4.11 -11.85 -5.45
CA ALA A 135 4.26 -13.23 -5.02
C ALA A 135 2.96 -13.78 -4.42
N ARG A 136 2.32 -13.03 -3.53
CA ARG A 136 1.08 -13.45 -2.87
C ARG A 136 -0.09 -13.57 -3.85
N SER A 137 -0.24 -12.61 -4.76
CA SER A 137 -1.31 -12.60 -5.75
C SER A 137 -1.16 -13.74 -6.74
N GLU A 138 0.05 -13.99 -7.22
CA GLU A 138 0.32 -15.11 -8.14
C GLU A 138 0.12 -16.46 -7.46
N GLN A 139 0.43 -16.57 -6.18
CA GLN A 139 0.16 -17.76 -5.38
C GLN A 139 -1.35 -18.01 -5.26
N ARG A 140 -2.12 -16.95 -4.95
CA ARG A 140 -3.58 -17.02 -4.85
C ARG A 140 -4.22 -17.44 -6.17
N ARG A 141 -3.70 -16.96 -7.29
CA ARG A 141 -4.17 -17.35 -8.61
C ARG A 141 -4.01 -18.86 -8.85
N VAL A 142 -2.88 -19.43 -8.43
CA VAL A 142 -2.61 -20.87 -8.59
C VAL A 142 -3.50 -21.70 -7.68
N ASP A 143 -3.68 -21.24 -6.42
CA ASP A 143 -4.46 -21.97 -5.42
C ASP A 143 -5.97 -21.90 -5.66
N GLY A 144 -6.41 -20.94 -6.51
CA GLY A 144 -7.81 -20.71 -6.80
C GLY A 144 -8.52 -19.80 -5.79
N PRO A 145 -9.81 -19.44 -6.06
CA PRO A 145 -10.52 -18.42 -5.28
C PRO A 145 -10.85 -18.85 -3.84
N ASN A 146 -10.76 -20.11 -3.50
CA ASN A 146 -11.09 -20.64 -2.17
C ASN A 146 -9.83 -20.97 -1.34
N ALA A 147 -8.67 -20.57 -1.80
CA ALA A 147 -7.42 -20.82 -1.12
C ALA A 147 -7.04 -19.70 -0.15
#